data_c2467ece1f996a1cdd0013141469a2d6
#
_entry.id   c2467ece1f996a1cdd0013141469a2d6
#
_cell.length_a   1.000
_cell.length_b   1.000
_cell.length_c   1.000
_cell.angle_alpha   90.00
_cell.angle_beta   90.00
_cell.angle_gamma   90.00
#
_symmetry.space_group_name_H-M   'P 1'
#
loop_
_entity.id
_entity.type
_entity.pdbx_description
1 polymer ?
#
loop_
_entity_poly.entity_id
_entity_poly.type
_entity_poly.pdbx_seq_one_letter_code
_entity_poly.pdbx_strand_id
1 'polypeptide(L)'
;PIFLACEIENTNYMDMAMSLSRPHPHYPNSETGVKLGDEQFARDWNWDERGIYALVGMGIEPGLSDVFAKYADEELFSRIDEITVLDGSNIVIEGYEFAPSFSIWTTIEECLNPPLIWEDGRGWYTTEPFSGIQTFDFPEGIGPVQCVNVEHEEVVLIPQKVDAKKVSFKYGLGAEFITILKTIHLLGMDRKESVDVQGISVSPRDLLAASLPDPATLGSRMKGKTCAGTLVKGLDKSGNPRAVYLYNVV
;
A
#
# COMPACT_ATOMS: atom_id res chain seq x y z
N PRO A 1 7.12 -17.93 4.65
CA PRO A 1 7.88 -19.04 5.32
C PRO A 1 8.06 -18.80 6.82
N ILE A 2 8.50 -17.59 7.26
CA ILE A 2 8.77 -17.30 8.68
C ILE A 2 7.49 -17.40 9.51
N PHE A 3 6.39 -16.80 9.07
CA PHE A 3 5.06 -16.86 9.70
C PHE A 3 4.65 -18.33 10.01
N LEU A 4 4.76 -19.23 9.03
CA LEU A 4 4.43 -20.64 9.21
C LEU A 4 5.42 -21.36 10.14
N ALA A 5 6.70 -21.01 10.11
CA ALA A 5 7.69 -21.55 11.02
C ALA A 5 7.37 -21.16 12.48
N CYS A 6 6.99 -19.90 12.73
CA CYS A 6 6.58 -19.44 14.07
C CYS A 6 5.34 -20.22 14.58
N GLU A 7 4.35 -20.45 13.72
CA GLU A 7 3.18 -21.25 14.06
C GLU A 7 3.56 -22.70 14.43
N ILE A 8 4.44 -23.34 13.65
CA ILE A 8 4.89 -24.72 13.92
C ILE A 8 5.66 -24.81 15.25
N GLU A 9 6.52 -23.83 15.51
CA GLU A 9 7.38 -23.78 16.71
C GLU A 9 6.69 -23.14 17.92
N ASN A 10 5.38 -22.83 17.83
CA ASN A 10 4.60 -22.19 18.89
C ASN A 10 5.25 -20.88 19.40
N THR A 11 5.70 -20.03 18.48
CA THR A 11 6.38 -18.76 18.76
C THR A 11 5.55 -17.61 18.24
N ASN A 12 5.44 -16.52 19.00
CA ASN A 12 4.76 -15.32 18.56
C ASN A 12 5.45 -14.71 17.32
N TYR A 13 4.66 -14.07 16.47
CA TYR A 13 5.12 -13.46 15.23
C TYR A 13 4.73 -11.99 15.17
N MET A 14 5.60 -11.15 14.60
CA MET A 14 5.30 -9.76 14.26
C MET A 14 5.94 -9.41 12.93
N ASP A 15 5.18 -8.68 12.09
CA ASP A 15 5.64 -8.18 10.79
C ASP A 15 5.06 -6.79 10.52
N MET A 16 5.74 -6.00 9.71
CA MET A 16 5.28 -4.68 9.27
C MET A 16 4.40 -4.74 8.02
N ALA A 17 4.27 -5.91 7.39
CA ALA A 17 3.49 -6.15 6.19
C ALA A 17 2.57 -7.35 6.36
N MET A 18 1.90 -7.76 5.30
CA MET A 18 1.07 -8.97 5.24
C MET A 18 1.48 -9.85 4.05
N SER A 19 0.84 -11.02 3.91
CA SER A 19 1.04 -11.89 2.75
C SER A 19 0.51 -11.23 1.49
N LEU A 20 1.22 -11.44 0.36
CA LEU A 20 0.88 -10.85 -0.93
C LEU A 20 -0.47 -11.32 -1.45
N SER A 21 -1.12 -10.46 -2.21
CA SER A 21 -2.34 -10.76 -2.96
C SER A 21 -2.07 -11.62 -4.19
N ARG A 22 -3.13 -12.13 -4.79
CA ARG A 22 -3.14 -12.68 -6.15
C ARG A 22 -4.37 -12.17 -6.88
N PRO A 23 -4.19 -11.46 -8.01
CA PRO A 23 -5.29 -10.94 -8.81
C PRO A 23 -6.27 -12.04 -9.25
N HIS A 24 -7.54 -11.67 -9.46
CA HIS A 24 -8.54 -12.58 -9.98
C HIS A 24 -8.13 -13.05 -11.38
N PRO A 25 -8.15 -14.38 -11.70
CA PRO A 25 -7.53 -14.91 -12.93
C PRO A 25 -8.23 -14.47 -14.22
N HIS A 26 -9.51 -14.09 -14.16
CA HIS A 26 -10.29 -13.68 -15.32
C HIS A 26 -10.72 -12.22 -15.33
N TYR A 27 -10.88 -11.62 -14.15
CA TYR A 27 -11.40 -10.25 -13.99
C TYR A 27 -10.55 -9.43 -13.00
N PRO A 28 -9.23 -9.31 -13.25
CA PRO A 28 -8.29 -8.74 -12.29
C PRO A 28 -8.61 -7.28 -11.91
N ASN A 29 -9.25 -6.52 -12.81
CA ASN A 29 -9.51 -5.09 -12.63
C ASN A 29 -10.97 -4.78 -12.22
N SER A 30 -11.71 -5.76 -11.75
CA SER A 30 -13.11 -5.57 -11.30
C SER A 30 -13.51 -6.47 -10.14
N GLU A 31 -12.86 -7.62 -9.98
CA GLU A 31 -13.14 -8.59 -8.95
C GLU A 31 -11.88 -8.93 -8.16
N THR A 32 -12.06 -9.16 -6.86
CA THR A 32 -10.95 -9.58 -5.99
C THR A 32 -10.57 -11.03 -6.26
N GLY A 33 -9.26 -11.28 -6.28
CA GLY A 33 -8.71 -12.62 -6.10
C GLY A 33 -8.43 -12.93 -4.63
N VAL A 34 -7.21 -13.36 -4.31
CA VAL A 34 -6.72 -13.44 -2.93
C VAL A 34 -6.25 -12.04 -2.51
N LYS A 35 -6.81 -11.51 -1.42
CA LYS A 35 -6.40 -10.19 -0.91
C LYS A 35 -5.12 -10.30 -0.07
N LEU A 36 -4.46 -9.18 0.13
CA LEU A 36 -3.37 -9.04 1.11
C LEU A 36 -3.81 -9.59 2.47
N GLY A 37 -2.98 -10.42 3.09
CA GLY A 37 -3.23 -11.00 4.40
C GLY A 37 -4.22 -12.17 4.45
N ASP A 38 -4.99 -12.47 3.41
CA ASP A 38 -6.01 -13.55 3.44
C ASP A 38 -5.43 -14.90 3.90
N GLU A 39 -4.22 -15.24 3.45
CA GLU A 39 -3.57 -16.51 3.84
C GLU A 39 -3.16 -16.53 5.31
N GLN A 40 -2.85 -15.38 5.89
CA GLN A 40 -2.52 -15.24 7.31
C GLN A 40 -3.78 -15.28 8.16
N PHE A 41 -4.80 -14.50 7.81
CA PHE A 41 -6.08 -14.47 8.54
C PHE A 41 -6.82 -15.80 8.49
N ALA A 42 -6.71 -16.56 7.40
CA ALA A 42 -7.29 -17.91 7.32
C ALA A 42 -6.71 -18.90 8.36
N ARG A 43 -5.60 -18.54 9.01
CA ARG A 43 -4.95 -19.37 10.05
C ARG A 43 -5.22 -18.88 11.48
N ASP A 44 -6.02 -17.83 11.66
CA ASP A 44 -6.30 -17.21 12.97
C ASP A 44 -6.70 -18.24 14.03
N TRP A 45 -7.62 -19.14 13.70
CA TRP A 45 -8.03 -20.23 14.59
C TRP A 45 -6.87 -21.13 15.03
N ASN A 46 -5.91 -21.44 14.14
CA ASN A 46 -4.75 -22.30 14.50
C ASN A 46 -3.83 -21.60 15.52
N TRP A 47 -3.69 -20.27 15.40
CA TRP A 47 -2.89 -19.46 16.32
C TRP A 47 -3.56 -19.34 17.69
N ASP A 48 -4.88 -19.12 17.70
CA ASP A 48 -5.67 -19.05 18.94
C ASP A 48 -5.64 -20.37 19.72
N GLU A 49 -5.86 -21.51 19.05
CA GLU A 49 -5.76 -22.85 19.71
C GLU A 49 -4.40 -23.13 20.35
N ARG A 50 -3.33 -22.56 19.81
CA ARG A 50 -1.98 -22.72 20.32
C ARG A 50 -1.63 -21.69 21.41
N GLY A 51 -2.49 -20.71 21.66
CA GLY A 51 -2.25 -19.63 22.62
C GLY A 51 -1.08 -18.72 22.24
N ILE A 52 -0.82 -18.55 20.94
CA ILE A 52 0.22 -17.67 20.40
C ILE A 52 -0.39 -16.55 19.59
N TYR A 53 0.37 -15.47 19.34
CA TYR A 53 -0.09 -14.28 18.65
C TYR A 53 0.70 -14.00 17.38
N ALA A 54 -0.02 -13.60 16.33
CA ALA A 54 0.57 -13.03 15.14
C ALA A 54 0.06 -11.59 14.96
N LEU A 55 0.95 -10.62 15.02
CA LEU A 55 0.68 -9.21 14.72
C LEU A 55 1.26 -8.90 13.34
N VAL A 56 0.39 -8.62 12.38
CA VAL A 56 0.76 -8.29 11.01
C VAL A 56 0.35 -6.85 10.69
N GLY A 57 1.03 -6.20 9.75
CA GLY A 57 0.75 -4.83 9.39
C GLY A 57 1.13 -3.80 10.47
N MET A 58 2.22 -4.02 11.20
CA MET A 58 2.63 -3.21 12.36
C MET A 58 3.68 -2.16 11.99
N GLY A 59 3.42 -1.37 10.93
CA GLY A 59 4.27 -0.28 10.45
C GLY A 59 3.64 1.11 10.59
N ILE A 60 4.01 2.01 9.68
CA ILE A 60 3.36 3.32 9.50
C ILE A 60 2.15 3.13 8.58
N GLU A 61 2.36 2.49 7.47
CA GLU A 61 1.39 2.02 6.49
C GLU A 61 1.85 0.64 5.97
N PRO A 62 1.09 -0.38 6.32
CA PRO A 62 -0.03 -0.42 7.27
C PRO A 62 0.40 -0.27 8.74
N GLY A 63 -0.53 0.11 9.60
CA GLY A 63 -0.37 0.17 11.07
C GLY A 63 -0.80 1.49 11.68
N LEU A 64 0.05 2.53 11.67
CA LEU A 64 -0.30 3.84 12.24
C LEU A 64 -1.47 4.49 11.47
N SER A 65 -1.53 4.32 10.16
CA SER A 65 -2.65 4.74 9.30
C SER A 65 -3.99 4.12 9.73
N ASP A 66 -3.98 2.84 10.10
CA ASP A 66 -5.16 2.13 10.63
C ASP A 66 -5.58 2.68 11.99
N VAL A 67 -4.60 2.98 12.87
CA VAL A 67 -4.86 3.63 14.18
C VAL A 67 -5.47 5.01 13.99
N PHE A 68 -5.01 5.79 13.00
CA PHE A 68 -5.60 7.08 12.67
C PHE A 68 -7.06 6.93 12.20
N ALA A 69 -7.37 5.92 11.39
CA ALA A 69 -8.74 5.64 10.97
C ALA A 69 -9.62 5.28 12.17
N LYS A 70 -9.14 4.43 13.08
CA LYS A 70 -9.87 4.02 14.28
C LYS A 70 -10.06 5.17 15.25
N TYR A 71 -9.04 6.00 15.48
CA TYR A 71 -9.14 7.20 16.29
C TYR A 71 -10.17 8.19 15.71
N ALA A 72 -10.19 8.38 14.40
CA ALA A 72 -11.18 9.25 13.78
C ALA A 72 -12.61 8.74 13.99
N ASP A 73 -12.84 7.44 13.86
CA ASP A 73 -14.12 6.77 14.10
C ASP A 73 -14.60 6.98 15.56
N GLU A 74 -13.73 6.70 16.51
CA GLU A 74 -14.09 6.77 17.93
C GLU A 74 -14.25 8.21 18.45
N GLU A 75 -13.36 9.12 18.06
CA GLU A 75 -13.23 10.43 18.69
C GLU A 75 -13.73 11.61 17.84
N LEU A 76 -13.66 11.54 16.52
CA LEU A 76 -13.84 12.71 15.67
C LEU A 76 -15.14 12.71 14.86
N PHE A 77 -15.64 11.56 14.47
CA PHE A 77 -16.78 11.43 13.56
C PHE A 77 -17.95 10.68 14.19
N SER A 78 -19.15 11.02 13.80
CA SER A 78 -20.39 10.28 14.09
C SER A 78 -20.79 9.39 12.91
N ARG A 79 -20.27 9.68 11.70
CA ARG A 79 -20.44 8.92 10.48
C ARG A 79 -19.27 9.18 9.55
N ILE A 80 -18.70 8.15 9.01
CA ILE A 80 -17.61 8.24 8.03
C ILE A 80 -18.13 7.89 6.64
N ASP A 81 -18.02 8.82 5.70
CA ASP A 81 -18.41 8.61 4.31
C ASP A 81 -17.23 8.08 3.46
N GLU A 82 -16.01 8.55 3.73
CA GLU A 82 -14.81 8.15 2.98
C GLU A 82 -13.57 8.15 3.86
N ILE A 83 -12.77 7.10 3.74
CA ILE A 83 -11.40 7.03 4.23
C ILE A 83 -10.47 6.84 3.03
N THR A 84 -9.48 7.70 2.91
CA THR A 84 -8.40 7.54 1.94
C THR A 84 -7.07 7.61 2.68
N VAL A 85 -6.32 6.52 2.71
CA VAL A 85 -4.93 6.56 3.15
C VAL A 85 -4.11 7.16 2.01
N LEU A 86 -3.25 8.12 2.35
CA LEU A 86 -2.48 8.91 1.39
C LEU A 86 -1.02 8.97 1.85
N ASP A 87 -0.14 8.45 1.02
CA ASP A 87 1.30 8.63 1.14
C ASP A 87 1.81 9.49 -0.02
N GLY A 88 2.76 10.37 0.25
CA GLY A 88 3.40 11.20 -0.74
C GLY A 88 4.65 11.89 -0.24
N SER A 89 5.52 12.25 -1.17
CA SER A 89 6.80 12.86 -0.84
C SER A 89 7.23 13.92 -1.84
N ASN A 90 8.16 14.78 -1.40
CA ASN A 90 8.94 15.65 -2.29
C ASN A 90 10.43 15.29 -2.27
N ILE A 91 10.74 14.03 -1.99
CA ILE A 91 12.12 13.55 -1.93
C ILE A 91 12.78 13.66 -3.31
N VAL A 92 13.98 14.22 -3.31
CA VAL A 92 14.91 14.24 -4.44
C VAL A 92 16.15 13.46 -4.05
N ILE A 93 16.70 12.67 -4.96
CA ILE A 93 17.92 11.90 -4.74
C ILE A 93 19.08 12.55 -5.51
N GLU A 94 19.95 13.22 -4.78
CA GLU A 94 21.05 13.99 -5.37
C GLU A 94 21.98 13.12 -6.22
N GLY A 95 22.21 13.56 -7.46
CA GLY A 95 23.11 12.89 -8.43
C GLY A 95 22.45 11.82 -9.28
N TYR A 96 21.13 11.69 -9.21
CA TYR A 96 20.34 10.80 -10.07
C TYR A 96 19.17 11.55 -10.71
N GLU A 97 18.95 11.36 -11.99
CA GLU A 97 17.71 11.81 -12.65
C GLU A 97 16.53 10.95 -12.23
N PHE A 98 16.78 9.65 -12.02
CA PHE A 98 15.83 8.70 -11.47
C PHE A 98 16.55 7.71 -10.55
N ALA A 99 16.02 7.55 -9.34
CA ALA A 99 16.39 6.47 -8.43
C ALA A 99 15.21 6.17 -7.50
N PRO A 100 14.97 4.90 -7.16
CA PRO A 100 13.93 4.55 -6.22
C PRO A 100 14.31 5.01 -4.81
N SER A 101 13.39 5.64 -4.09
CA SER A 101 13.54 5.96 -2.66
C SER A 101 13.24 4.78 -1.75
N PHE A 102 12.62 3.75 -2.29
CA PHE A 102 12.24 2.51 -1.64
C PHE A 102 12.54 1.31 -2.55
N SER A 103 12.29 0.08 -2.07
CA SER A 103 12.48 -1.12 -2.88
C SER A 103 11.70 -1.05 -4.19
N ILE A 104 12.40 -0.99 -5.33
CA ILE A 104 11.73 -0.97 -6.64
C ILE A 104 10.92 -2.26 -6.88
N TRP A 105 11.36 -3.37 -6.31
CA TRP A 105 10.65 -4.63 -6.38
C TRP A 105 9.26 -4.55 -5.72
N THR A 106 9.20 -3.99 -4.51
CA THR A 106 7.97 -3.76 -3.75
C THR A 106 7.09 -2.73 -4.46
N THR A 107 7.68 -1.61 -4.89
CA THR A 107 6.94 -0.56 -5.63
C THR A 107 6.29 -1.09 -6.90
N ILE A 108 6.98 -1.95 -7.67
CA ILE A 108 6.40 -2.61 -8.86
C ILE A 108 5.24 -3.52 -8.45
N GLU A 109 5.40 -4.33 -7.40
CA GLU A 109 4.36 -5.24 -6.94
C GLU A 109 3.09 -4.49 -6.55
N GLU A 110 3.20 -3.47 -5.72
CA GLU A 110 2.08 -2.69 -5.21
C GLU A 110 1.41 -1.82 -6.29
N CYS A 111 2.22 -1.13 -7.11
CA CYS A 111 1.70 -0.16 -8.07
C CYS A 111 1.14 -0.79 -9.34
N LEU A 112 1.59 -1.98 -9.74
CA LEU A 112 1.14 -2.65 -10.95
C LEU A 112 0.07 -3.74 -10.70
N ASN A 113 -0.12 -4.14 -9.44
CA ASN A 113 -1.28 -4.95 -9.08
C ASN A 113 -2.57 -4.11 -9.15
N PRO A 114 -3.71 -4.72 -9.48
CA PRO A 114 -5.00 -4.06 -9.47
C PRO A 114 -5.34 -3.54 -8.07
N PRO A 115 -5.44 -2.20 -7.85
CA PRO A 115 -5.70 -1.65 -6.54
C PRO A 115 -7.05 -2.05 -5.99
N LEU A 116 -7.06 -2.44 -4.72
CA LEU A 116 -8.25 -2.82 -3.99
C LEU A 116 -9.01 -1.57 -3.51
N ILE A 117 -10.32 -1.61 -3.59
CA ILE A 117 -11.25 -0.61 -3.04
C ILE A 117 -12.29 -1.34 -2.20
N TRP A 118 -12.68 -0.74 -1.08
CA TRP A 118 -13.84 -1.13 -0.32
C TRP A 118 -14.98 -0.14 -0.51
N GLU A 119 -16.20 -0.63 -0.65
CA GLU A 119 -17.41 0.20 -0.69
C GLU A 119 -18.57 -0.53 0.00
N ASP A 120 -19.25 0.18 0.90
CA ASP A 120 -20.41 -0.36 1.62
C ASP A 120 -21.50 -0.83 0.64
N GLY A 121 -22.09 -1.98 0.92
CA GLY A 121 -23.09 -2.63 0.05
C GLY A 121 -22.51 -3.34 -1.19
N ARG A 122 -21.26 -3.07 -1.57
CA ARG A 122 -20.56 -3.76 -2.66
C ARG A 122 -19.48 -4.72 -2.14
N GLY A 123 -18.81 -4.36 -1.04
CA GLY A 123 -17.65 -5.09 -0.53
C GLY A 123 -16.36 -4.66 -1.23
N TRP A 124 -15.36 -5.55 -1.21
CA TRP A 124 -14.09 -5.34 -1.90
C TRP A 124 -14.21 -5.60 -3.39
N TYR A 125 -13.61 -4.74 -4.18
CA TYR A 125 -13.43 -4.88 -5.62
C TYR A 125 -12.12 -4.24 -6.06
N THR A 126 -11.66 -4.57 -7.25
CA THR A 126 -10.43 -4.01 -7.82
C THR A 126 -10.73 -3.03 -8.94
N THR A 127 -9.72 -2.23 -9.26
CA THR A 127 -9.77 -1.28 -10.38
C THR A 127 -8.48 -1.38 -11.20
N GLU A 128 -8.43 -0.68 -12.34
CA GLU A 128 -7.20 -0.59 -13.14
C GLU A 128 -6.05 0.05 -12.33
N PRO A 129 -4.83 -0.45 -12.46
CA PRO A 129 -3.64 0.20 -11.91
C PRO A 129 -3.57 1.68 -12.29
N PHE A 130 -3.10 2.51 -11.36
CA PHE A 130 -3.03 3.96 -11.51
C PHE A 130 -4.38 4.66 -11.73
N SER A 131 -5.50 4.04 -11.39
CA SER A 131 -6.83 4.65 -11.40
C SER A 131 -6.98 5.72 -10.32
N GLY A 132 -8.11 6.42 -10.31
CA GLY A 132 -8.48 7.36 -9.26
C GLY A 132 -7.49 8.51 -9.08
N ILE A 133 -6.92 9.02 -10.18
CA ILE A 133 -5.95 10.13 -10.17
C ILE A 133 -6.53 11.34 -9.43
N GLN A 134 -5.78 11.85 -8.45
CA GLN A 134 -6.07 13.12 -7.78
C GLN A 134 -4.77 13.82 -7.40
N THR A 135 -4.79 15.14 -7.32
CA THR A 135 -3.71 15.91 -6.68
C THR A 135 -4.09 16.15 -5.22
N PHE A 136 -3.21 15.81 -4.29
CA PHE A 136 -3.36 16.10 -2.87
C PHE A 136 -2.26 17.06 -2.43
N ASP A 137 -2.65 18.09 -1.65
CA ASP A 137 -1.72 19.08 -1.12
C ASP A 137 -1.24 18.59 0.26
N PHE A 138 -0.07 17.94 0.26
CA PHE A 138 0.52 17.37 1.48
C PHE A 138 1.07 18.47 2.39
N PRO A 139 0.95 18.30 3.72
CA PRO A 139 1.39 19.27 4.70
C PRO A 139 2.91 19.39 4.78
N GLU A 140 3.38 20.24 5.70
CA GLU A 140 4.78 20.42 6.09
C GLU A 140 5.74 20.84 4.95
N GLY A 141 5.18 21.50 3.91
CA GLY A 141 5.93 22.01 2.77
C GLY A 141 6.24 20.97 1.70
N ILE A 142 5.64 19.79 1.75
CA ILE A 142 5.69 18.80 0.67
C ILE A 142 4.94 19.33 -0.55
N GLY A 143 3.72 19.90 -0.33
CA GLY A 143 2.93 20.52 -1.37
C GLY A 143 2.13 19.55 -2.23
N PRO A 144 1.65 20.00 -3.42
CA PRO A 144 0.77 19.22 -4.26
C PRO A 144 1.51 18.07 -4.97
N VAL A 145 1.05 16.83 -4.74
CA VAL A 145 1.56 15.63 -5.39
C VAL A 145 0.41 14.91 -6.08
N GLN A 146 0.66 14.39 -7.29
CA GLN A 146 -0.30 13.55 -8.00
C GLN A 146 -0.31 12.15 -7.39
N CYS A 147 -1.48 11.72 -6.91
CA CYS A 147 -1.72 10.43 -6.27
C CYS A 147 -2.60 9.55 -7.16
N VAL A 148 -2.39 8.24 -7.09
CA VAL A 148 -3.16 7.20 -7.79
C VAL A 148 -3.52 6.10 -6.82
N ASN A 149 -4.60 5.36 -7.11
CA ASN A 149 -4.92 4.15 -6.37
C ASN A 149 -3.80 3.13 -6.53
N VAL A 150 -3.41 2.52 -5.43
CA VAL A 150 -2.40 1.46 -5.34
C VAL A 150 -2.96 0.37 -4.43
N GLU A 151 -2.58 -0.88 -4.63
CA GLU A 151 -2.93 -1.96 -3.73
C GLU A 151 -2.20 -1.78 -2.40
N HIS A 152 -2.96 -1.83 -1.29
CA HIS A 152 -2.37 -1.70 0.04
C HIS A 152 -3.24 -2.33 1.12
N GLU A 153 -2.63 -2.69 2.26
CA GLU A 153 -3.21 -3.47 3.34
C GLU A 153 -4.37 -2.79 4.04
N GLU A 154 -4.34 -1.48 4.23
CA GLU A 154 -5.36 -0.71 4.96
C GLU A 154 -6.75 -0.87 4.34
N VAL A 155 -6.83 -1.08 3.02
CA VAL A 155 -8.12 -1.31 2.35
C VAL A 155 -8.72 -2.65 2.76
N VAL A 156 -7.91 -3.59 3.23
CA VAL A 156 -8.39 -4.84 3.85
C VAL A 156 -8.69 -4.66 5.33
N LEU A 157 -7.84 -3.92 6.06
CA LEU A 157 -7.86 -3.85 7.52
C LEU A 157 -8.93 -2.89 8.05
N ILE A 158 -8.98 -1.66 7.53
CA ILE A 158 -9.87 -0.60 8.03
C ILE A 158 -11.35 -1.03 8.02
N PRO A 159 -11.91 -1.58 6.92
CA PRO A 159 -13.34 -1.93 6.88
C PRO A 159 -13.76 -3.03 7.86
N GLN A 160 -12.79 -3.77 8.42
CA GLN A 160 -13.09 -4.80 9.41
C GLN A 160 -13.33 -4.22 10.82
N LYS A 161 -12.92 -2.97 11.06
CA LYS A 161 -12.93 -2.35 12.41
C LYS A 161 -13.52 -0.94 12.43
N VAL A 162 -13.76 -0.33 11.28
CA VAL A 162 -14.29 1.02 11.11
C VAL A 162 -15.44 0.99 10.14
N ASP A 163 -16.58 1.55 10.57
CA ASP A 163 -17.78 1.67 9.72
C ASP A 163 -17.62 2.88 8.79
N ALA A 164 -17.12 2.63 7.58
CA ALA A 164 -16.93 3.64 6.54
C ALA A 164 -17.64 3.21 5.25
N LYS A 165 -18.22 4.16 4.51
CA LYS A 165 -18.88 3.82 3.23
C LYS A 165 -17.89 3.50 2.12
N LYS A 166 -16.68 4.06 2.17
CA LYS A 166 -15.64 3.81 1.18
C LYS A 166 -14.27 3.88 1.80
N VAL A 167 -13.40 2.94 1.43
CA VAL A 167 -11.98 2.94 1.82
C VAL A 167 -11.12 2.71 0.59
N SER A 168 -10.06 3.50 0.47
CA SER A 168 -9.05 3.39 -0.60
C SER A 168 -7.68 3.79 -0.08
N PHE A 169 -6.65 3.32 -0.77
CA PHE A 169 -5.27 3.78 -0.59
C PHE A 169 -4.78 4.48 -1.87
N LYS A 170 -4.04 5.56 -1.71
CA LYS A 170 -3.45 6.30 -2.83
C LYS A 170 -2.01 6.66 -2.56
N TYR A 171 -1.15 6.33 -3.51
CA TYR A 171 0.26 6.68 -3.44
C TYR A 171 0.55 7.92 -4.27
N GLY A 172 1.21 8.90 -3.66
CA GLY A 172 1.70 10.13 -4.27
C GLY A 172 3.04 9.91 -4.96
N LEU A 173 2.99 9.25 -6.11
CA LEU A 173 4.17 8.93 -6.91
C LEU A 173 4.67 10.10 -7.78
N GLY A 174 3.77 11.07 -8.05
CA GLY A 174 4.01 12.08 -9.05
C GLY A 174 3.88 11.56 -10.51
N ALA A 175 3.61 12.46 -11.42
CA ALA A 175 3.30 12.11 -12.82
C ALA A 175 4.46 11.43 -13.57
N GLU A 176 5.69 11.84 -13.26
CA GLU A 176 6.89 11.29 -13.91
C GLU A 176 7.12 9.84 -13.51
N PHE A 177 7.08 9.53 -12.22
CA PHE A 177 7.28 8.18 -11.72
C PHE A 177 6.19 7.23 -12.22
N ILE A 178 4.92 7.68 -12.24
CA ILE A 178 3.81 6.92 -12.82
C ILE A 178 4.08 6.59 -14.30
N THR A 179 4.63 7.54 -15.06
CA THR A 179 4.98 7.33 -16.47
C THR A 179 6.08 6.29 -16.63
N ILE A 180 7.09 6.31 -15.76
CA ILE A 180 8.17 5.33 -15.74
C ILE A 180 7.62 3.93 -15.44
N LEU A 181 6.80 3.75 -14.41
CA LEU A 181 6.20 2.46 -14.08
C LEU A 181 5.32 1.91 -15.21
N LYS A 182 4.51 2.74 -15.84
CA LYS A 182 3.73 2.36 -17.03
C LYS A 182 4.62 1.91 -18.19
N THR A 183 5.76 2.56 -18.38
CA THR A 183 6.72 2.19 -19.42
C THR A 183 7.38 0.84 -19.11
N ILE A 184 7.78 0.62 -17.86
CA ILE A 184 8.31 -0.66 -17.39
C ILE A 184 7.31 -1.80 -17.67
N HIS A 185 6.04 -1.58 -17.33
CA HIS A 185 4.97 -2.54 -17.61
C HIS A 185 4.76 -2.80 -19.10
N LEU A 186 4.69 -1.73 -19.90
CA LEU A 186 4.53 -1.84 -21.37
C LEU A 186 5.66 -2.65 -22.02
N LEU A 187 6.88 -2.51 -21.50
CA LEU A 187 8.06 -3.27 -21.97
C LEU A 187 8.13 -4.69 -21.40
N GLY A 188 7.25 -5.05 -20.46
CA GLY A 188 7.25 -6.34 -19.76
C GLY A 188 8.46 -6.53 -18.85
N MET A 189 9.07 -5.43 -18.38
CA MET A 189 10.21 -5.46 -17.46
C MET A 189 9.79 -5.69 -15.99
N ASP A 190 8.49 -5.68 -15.71
CA ASP A 190 7.88 -6.01 -14.43
C ASP A 190 7.63 -7.52 -14.24
N ARG A 191 7.82 -8.34 -15.28
CA ARG A 191 7.54 -9.78 -15.22
C ARG A 191 8.56 -10.53 -14.36
N LYS A 192 8.06 -11.47 -13.55
CA LYS A 192 8.86 -12.39 -12.72
C LYS A 192 9.33 -13.60 -13.51
N GLU A 193 8.54 -14.02 -14.51
CA GLU A 193 8.86 -15.18 -15.35
C GLU A 193 10.11 -14.91 -16.16
N SER A 194 11.06 -15.83 -16.05
CA SER A 194 12.34 -15.72 -16.76
C SER A 194 12.16 -15.82 -18.27
N VAL A 195 12.95 -15.05 -18.99
CA VAL A 195 13.12 -15.12 -20.46
C VAL A 195 14.50 -15.65 -20.79
N ASP A 196 14.63 -16.36 -21.91
CA ASP A 196 15.95 -16.78 -22.41
C ASP A 196 16.66 -15.59 -23.09
N VAL A 197 17.85 -15.31 -22.61
CA VAL A 197 18.76 -14.32 -23.22
C VAL A 197 20.07 -15.04 -23.58
N GLN A 198 20.18 -15.48 -24.82
CA GLN A 198 21.36 -16.19 -25.33
C GLN A 198 21.75 -17.43 -24.49
N GLY A 199 20.76 -18.21 -24.07
CA GLY A 199 20.97 -19.42 -23.26
C GLY A 199 21.05 -19.16 -21.74
N ILE A 200 20.86 -17.94 -21.30
CA ILE A 200 20.80 -17.58 -19.87
C ILE A 200 19.36 -17.24 -19.50
N SER A 201 18.81 -17.91 -18.48
CA SER A 201 17.48 -17.62 -17.95
C SER A 201 17.53 -16.38 -17.04
N VAL A 202 16.84 -15.30 -17.43
CA VAL A 202 16.86 -14.01 -16.72
C VAL A 202 15.45 -13.56 -16.42
N SER A 203 15.15 -13.20 -15.16
CA SER A 203 13.93 -12.48 -14.79
C SER A 203 14.06 -11.01 -15.20
N PRO A 204 13.15 -10.45 -16.04
CA PRO A 204 13.19 -9.04 -16.40
C PRO A 204 13.12 -8.11 -15.20
N ARG A 205 12.27 -8.40 -14.20
CA ARG A 205 12.14 -7.63 -12.97
C ARG A 205 13.43 -7.63 -12.14
N ASP A 206 14.07 -8.79 -11.99
CA ASP A 206 15.31 -8.89 -11.24
C ASP A 206 16.45 -8.14 -11.93
N LEU A 207 16.50 -8.18 -13.26
CA LEU A 207 17.45 -7.40 -14.04
C LEU A 207 17.22 -5.90 -13.87
N LEU A 208 15.97 -5.45 -13.94
CA LEU A 208 15.61 -4.05 -13.70
C LEU A 208 16.04 -3.62 -12.29
N ALA A 209 15.68 -4.39 -11.28
CA ALA A 209 16.03 -4.08 -9.89
C ALA A 209 17.56 -4.01 -9.67
N ALA A 210 18.29 -4.95 -10.25
CA ALA A 210 19.76 -4.96 -10.16
C ALA A 210 20.45 -3.84 -10.95
N SER A 211 19.74 -3.23 -11.91
CA SER A 211 20.26 -2.12 -12.72
C SER A 211 20.07 -0.75 -12.06
N LEU A 212 19.24 -0.67 -11.04
CA LEU A 212 18.96 0.57 -10.30
C LEU A 212 19.85 0.66 -9.04
N PRO A 213 20.13 1.88 -8.56
CA PRO A 213 20.84 2.04 -7.29
C PRO A 213 20.03 1.46 -6.12
N ASP A 214 20.71 0.80 -5.19
CA ASP A 214 20.08 0.26 -3.98
C ASP A 214 19.65 1.42 -3.05
N PRO A 215 18.35 1.58 -2.75
CA PRO A 215 17.85 2.61 -1.87
C PRO A 215 18.53 2.65 -0.50
N ALA A 216 18.92 1.49 0.04
CA ALA A 216 19.62 1.40 1.33
C ALA A 216 20.96 2.17 1.36
N THR A 217 21.55 2.44 0.18
CA THR A 217 22.80 3.18 0.04
C THR A 217 22.61 4.68 -0.21
N LEU A 218 21.37 5.12 -0.42
CA LEU A 218 21.06 6.48 -0.89
C LEU A 218 20.68 7.46 0.23
N GLY A 219 20.56 7.02 1.48
CA GLY A 219 20.02 7.83 2.58
C GLY A 219 20.67 9.21 2.73
N SER A 220 22.00 9.33 2.61
CA SER A 220 22.69 10.62 2.69
C SER A 220 22.43 11.57 1.51
N ARG A 221 21.91 11.04 0.40
CA ARG A 221 21.59 11.78 -0.83
C ARG A 221 20.11 12.14 -0.94
N MET A 222 19.25 11.54 -0.10
CA MET A 222 17.82 11.83 -0.05
C MET A 222 17.61 13.17 0.64
N LYS A 223 16.93 14.08 -0.02
CA LYS A 223 16.53 15.40 0.49
C LYS A 223 15.05 15.59 0.27
N GLY A 224 14.35 16.05 1.28
CA GLY A 224 12.91 16.25 1.24
C GLY A 224 12.24 15.59 2.41
N LYS A 225 10.93 15.38 2.31
CA LYS A 225 10.08 14.79 3.34
C LYS A 225 9.13 13.78 2.71
N THR A 226 8.78 12.77 3.49
CA THR A 226 7.66 11.85 3.19
C THR A 226 6.56 12.07 4.22
N CYS A 227 5.33 12.04 3.78
CA CYS A 227 4.13 12.14 4.61
C CYS A 227 3.22 10.96 4.33
N ALA A 228 2.88 10.20 5.36
CA ALA A 228 1.88 9.14 5.32
C ALA A 228 0.76 9.47 6.29
N GLY A 229 -0.50 9.24 5.89
CA GLY A 229 -1.63 9.57 6.75
C GLY A 229 -2.98 9.14 6.20
N THR A 230 -4.01 9.39 7.02
CA THR A 230 -5.37 8.96 6.77
C THR A 230 -6.30 10.17 6.66
N LEU A 231 -6.83 10.42 5.47
CA LEU A 231 -7.85 11.43 5.20
C LEU A 231 -9.22 10.82 5.46
N VAL A 232 -9.94 11.37 6.43
CA VAL A 232 -11.29 10.96 6.81
C VAL A 232 -12.28 12.07 6.49
N LYS A 233 -13.37 11.72 5.80
CA LYS A 233 -14.47 12.63 5.48
C LYS A 233 -15.80 12.05 5.95
N GLY A 234 -16.65 12.89 6.50
CA GLY A 234 -17.96 12.46 7.00
C GLY A 234 -18.66 13.56 7.80
N LEU A 235 -19.40 13.16 8.83
CA LEU A 235 -20.04 14.06 9.78
C LEU A 235 -19.31 13.97 11.14
N ASP A 236 -19.01 15.10 11.74
CA ASP A 236 -18.45 15.15 13.09
C ASP A 236 -19.48 14.71 14.16
N LYS A 237 -19.06 14.68 15.43
CA LYS A 237 -19.94 14.32 16.55
C LYS A 237 -21.13 15.29 16.76
N SER A 238 -21.08 16.47 16.12
CA SER A 238 -22.18 17.47 16.13
C SER A 238 -23.05 17.38 14.87
N GLY A 239 -22.76 16.47 13.94
CA GLY A 239 -23.48 16.26 12.68
C GLY A 239 -23.10 17.20 11.54
N ASN A 240 -22.00 17.97 11.67
CA ASN A 240 -21.52 18.86 10.62
C ASN A 240 -20.57 18.13 9.65
N PRO A 241 -20.58 18.46 8.35
CA PRO A 241 -19.58 17.98 7.42
C PRO A 241 -18.16 18.33 7.86
N ARG A 242 -17.28 17.34 7.88
CA ARG A 242 -15.89 17.49 8.32
C ARG A 242 -14.96 16.66 7.44
N ALA A 243 -13.76 17.18 7.20
CA ALA A 243 -12.63 16.44 6.64
C ALA A 243 -11.41 16.67 7.52
N VAL A 244 -10.69 15.61 7.86
CA VAL A 244 -9.46 15.64 8.69
C VAL A 244 -8.43 14.74 8.04
N TYR A 245 -7.20 15.22 7.93
CA TYR A 245 -6.04 14.42 7.56
C TYR A 245 -5.15 14.24 8.80
N LEU A 246 -5.07 13.01 9.30
CA LEU A 246 -4.19 12.60 10.40
C LEU A 246 -2.95 12.01 9.78
N TYR A 247 -1.76 12.52 10.12
CA TYR A 247 -0.55 12.18 9.37
C TYR A 247 0.70 12.15 10.23
N ASN A 248 1.72 11.49 9.71
CA ASN A 248 3.09 11.52 10.18
C ASN A 248 4.01 12.03 9.05
N VAL A 249 5.05 12.78 9.40
CA VAL A 249 6.06 13.30 8.44
C VAL A 249 7.45 12.93 8.93
N VAL A 250 8.26 12.42 8.02
CA VAL A 250 9.66 12.07 8.25
C VAL A 250 10.56 12.72 7.20
#